data_a341d8adcbb92c9c0688dec6e502b190
#
_entry.id   a341d8adcbb92c9c0688dec6e502b190
#
_cell.length_a   1.000
_cell.length_b   1.000
_cell.length_c   1.000
_cell.angle_alpha   90.00
_cell.angle_beta   90.00
_cell.angle_gamma   90.00
#
_symmetry.space_group_name_H-M   'P 1'
#
loop_
_entity.id
_entity.type
_entity.pdbx_description
1 polymer ?
#
loop_
_entity_poly.entity_id
_entity_poly.type
_entity_poly.pdbx_seq_one_letter_code
_entity_poly.pdbx_strand_id
1 'polypeptide(L)'
;VRFESFVAARYLRGKRRTRFISLITIISIAGVSVGVTALIVVMSVMTGFDNALRETIIGNRAHLTVANPMGRPMENVEEVIGDLMDLSPEILGAGPIIQAEALLKRNKYTTGAFLLGIDPEKEQGVTDLAQNLTRNGGRTFGEGDMPGDKEIVLGFRLAHRLAARVGSEIAVITDKPTVTPFGMRPGNQVFLKVSGISQAKMSDFDNLYAFVNIETARMLTGRPGVDGIHLRLSDAFIAEPVARLIEERLPYRAETWYQSQEAFFEALKQEKVVMFIILVFIVLVAAFNITSTLIMIVMEKRRDIGILRTLGSSSRSILTIFILEGLMIGLSGTLIGLILGVLLAYNINAVAEFIAGLLGMDLFNSTIYYFDGIPVAIVAWDITWITLSAIVLTFISTLYPAWSASRLNPVDALRYE
;
A
#
# COMPACT_ATOMS: atom_id res chain seq x y z
N VAL A 1 -19.91 17.44 -41.52
CA VAL A 1 -18.88 16.43 -41.23
C VAL A 1 -17.67 16.76 -42.13
N ARG A 2 -16.49 17.00 -41.55
CA ARG A 2 -15.29 17.26 -42.36
C ARG A 2 -14.94 16.00 -43.13
N PHE A 3 -14.47 16.16 -44.37
CA PHE A 3 -14.11 15.06 -45.27
C PHE A 3 -13.20 14.01 -44.59
N GLU A 4 -12.23 14.48 -43.82
CA GLU A 4 -11.24 13.64 -43.13
C GLU A 4 -11.88 12.69 -42.10
N SER A 5 -12.83 13.19 -41.29
CA SER A 5 -13.50 12.35 -40.26
C SER A 5 -14.44 11.31 -40.91
N PHE A 6 -15.08 11.65 -42.02
CA PHE A 6 -15.88 10.70 -42.79
C PHE A 6 -15.05 9.56 -43.37
N VAL A 7 -13.89 9.87 -43.99
CA VAL A 7 -12.99 8.88 -44.55
C VAL A 7 -12.40 7.99 -43.46
N ALA A 8 -11.92 8.57 -42.37
CA ALA A 8 -11.35 7.82 -41.22
C ALA A 8 -12.37 6.81 -40.65
N ALA A 9 -13.59 7.24 -40.38
CA ALA A 9 -14.67 6.38 -39.86
C ALA A 9 -15.07 5.26 -40.86
N ARG A 10 -14.99 5.54 -42.19
CA ARG A 10 -15.28 4.55 -43.22
C ARG A 10 -14.17 3.52 -43.36
N TYR A 11 -12.93 3.90 -43.16
CA TYR A 11 -11.78 2.97 -43.17
C TYR A 11 -11.88 1.95 -42.02
N LEU A 12 -12.29 2.36 -40.85
CA LEU A 12 -12.55 1.44 -39.71
C LEU A 12 -13.75 0.51 -39.96
N ARG A 13 -14.80 0.96 -40.70
CA ARG A 13 -16.04 0.20 -40.95
C ARG A 13 -16.07 -0.62 -42.25
N GLY A 14 -14.98 -0.65 -43.02
CA GLY A 14 -14.95 -1.26 -44.38
C GLY A 14 -15.40 -2.71 -44.37
N LYS A 15 -16.51 -3.00 -45.10
CA LYS A 15 -17.13 -4.32 -45.24
C LYS A 15 -16.52 -5.15 -46.38
N ARG A 16 -16.19 -6.39 -46.12
CA ARG A 16 -16.13 -7.58 -47.02
C ARG A 16 -14.83 -7.97 -47.73
N ARG A 17 -13.82 -7.14 -47.98
CA ARG A 17 -12.59 -7.63 -48.65
C ARG A 17 -11.35 -7.68 -47.75
N THR A 18 -11.44 -7.20 -46.55
CA THR A 18 -10.32 -7.03 -45.60
C THR A 18 -10.64 -7.52 -44.20
N ARG A 19 -11.02 -8.79 -44.06
CA ARG A 19 -11.16 -9.46 -42.74
C ARG A 19 -9.88 -9.29 -41.89
N PHE A 20 -8.74 -9.20 -42.58
CA PHE A 20 -7.42 -9.06 -41.95
C PHE A 20 -7.23 -7.70 -41.29
N ILE A 21 -7.63 -6.58 -41.93
CA ILE A 21 -7.55 -5.23 -41.33
C ILE A 21 -8.43 -5.12 -40.10
N SER A 22 -9.67 -5.63 -40.17
CA SER A 22 -10.59 -5.62 -39.04
C SER A 22 -10.03 -6.41 -37.86
N LEU A 23 -9.38 -7.56 -38.10
CA LEU A 23 -8.75 -8.35 -37.04
C LEU A 23 -7.61 -7.59 -36.36
N ILE A 24 -6.73 -6.95 -37.14
CA ILE A 24 -5.60 -6.18 -36.63
C ILE A 24 -6.08 -4.99 -35.80
N THR A 25 -7.11 -4.27 -36.26
CA THR A 25 -7.70 -3.16 -35.54
C THR A 25 -8.29 -3.63 -34.21
N ILE A 26 -8.99 -4.79 -34.20
CA ILE A 26 -9.51 -5.39 -32.94
C ILE A 26 -8.38 -5.76 -31.99
N ILE A 27 -7.31 -6.40 -32.51
CA ILE A 27 -6.14 -6.76 -31.69
C ILE A 27 -5.50 -5.49 -31.09
N SER A 28 -5.44 -4.39 -31.84
CA SER A 28 -4.87 -3.14 -31.35
C SER A 28 -5.74 -2.48 -30.29
N ILE A 29 -7.06 -2.43 -30.50
CA ILE A 29 -8.01 -1.95 -29.49
C ILE A 29 -7.90 -2.82 -28.23
N ALA A 30 -7.85 -4.15 -28.40
CA ALA A 30 -7.68 -5.07 -27.27
C ALA A 30 -6.34 -4.86 -26.55
N GLY A 31 -5.23 -4.67 -27.26
CA GLY A 31 -3.92 -4.41 -26.67
C GLY A 31 -3.90 -3.13 -25.82
N VAL A 32 -4.45 -2.04 -26.36
CA VAL A 32 -4.60 -0.78 -25.60
C VAL A 32 -5.53 -0.98 -24.39
N SER A 33 -6.65 -1.67 -24.60
CA SER A 33 -7.62 -1.94 -23.54
C SER A 33 -6.99 -2.76 -22.39
N VAL A 34 -6.27 -3.82 -22.70
CA VAL A 34 -5.56 -4.63 -21.68
C VAL A 34 -4.50 -3.81 -20.95
N GLY A 35 -3.74 -2.99 -21.69
CA GLY A 35 -2.75 -2.09 -21.07
C GLY A 35 -3.38 -1.12 -20.08
N VAL A 36 -4.43 -0.42 -20.48
CA VAL A 36 -5.15 0.54 -19.60
C VAL A 36 -5.83 -0.18 -18.43
N THR A 37 -6.44 -1.35 -18.67
CA THR A 37 -7.05 -2.18 -17.62
C THR A 37 -6.00 -2.57 -16.57
N ALA A 38 -4.84 -3.09 -17.01
CA ALA A 38 -3.77 -3.48 -16.11
C ALA A 38 -3.24 -2.30 -15.27
N LEU A 39 -3.06 -1.13 -15.92
CA LEU A 39 -2.64 0.09 -15.22
C LEU A 39 -3.62 0.50 -14.12
N ILE A 40 -4.92 0.53 -14.42
CA ILE A 40 -5.96 0.92 -13.45
C ILE A 40 -5.99 -0.07 -12.29
N VAL A 41 -5.98 -1.38 -12.56
CA VAL A 41 -6.03 -2.41 -11.52
C VAL A 41 -4.80 -2.35 -10.62
N VAL A 42 -3.60 -2.30 -11.22
CA VAL A 42 -2.34 -2.25 -10.44
C VAL A 42 -2.27 -1.01 -9.58
N MET A 43 -2.59 0.18 -10.14
CA MET A 43 -2.59 1.43 -9.36
C MET A 43 -3.63 1.41 -8.25
N SER A 44 -4.84 0.91 -8.52
CA SER A 44 -5.89 0.84 -7.50
C SER A 44 -5.55 -0.11 -6.35
N VAL A 45 -4.93 -1.25 -6.65
CA VAL A 45 -4.46 -2.21 -5.63
C VAL A 45 -3.30 -1.60 -4.84
N MET A 46 -2.34 -0.97 -5.52
CA MET A 46 -1.17 -0.37 -4.86
C MET A 46 -1.56 0.77 -3.93
N THR A 47 -2.44 1.67 -4.40
CA THR A 47 -2.97 2.76 -3.57
C THR A 47 -3.79 2.21 -2.40
N GLY A 48 -4.57 1.15 -2.63
CA GLY A 48 -5.32 0.48 -1.57
C GLY A 48 -4.42 -0.14 -0.51
N PHE A 49 -3.36 -0.82 -0.94
CA PHE A 49 -2.37 -1.42 -0.06
C PHE A 49 -1.61 -0.37 0.77
N ASP A 50 -1.15 0.72 0.14
CA ASP A 50 -0.51 1.85 0.84
C ASP A 50 -1.42 2.42 1.94
N ASN A 51 -2.69 2.68 1.60
CA ASN A 51 -3.63 3.23 2.56
C ASN A 51 -3.90 2.27 3.72
N ALA A 52 -4.12 0.99 3.43
CA ALA A 52 -4.35 -0.02 4.44
C ALA A 52 -3.14 -0.24 5.37
N LEU A 53 -1.92 -0.23 4.82
CA LEU A 53 -0.70 -0.28 5.62
C LEU A 53 -0.56 0.94 6.53
N ARG A 54 -0.77 2.15 5.99
CA ARG A 54 -0.70 3.38 6.78
C ARG A 54 -1.70 3.37 7.92
N GLU A 55 -2.95 3.02 7.65
CA GLU A 55 -4.01 2.94 8.66
C GLU A 55 -3.65 1.92 9.75
N THR A 56 -3.14 0.75 9.36
CA THR A 56 -2.73 -0.29 10.31
C THR A 56 -1.55 0.16 11.19
N ILE A 57 -0.56 0.84 10.61
CA ILE A 57 0.60 1.34 11.36
C ILE A 57 0.17 2.46 12.30
N ILE A 58 -0.59 3.43 11.82
CA ILE A 58 -1.05 4.60 12.59
C ILE A 58 -1.92 4.18 13.77
N GLY A 59 -2.82 3.20 13.60
CA GLY A 59 -3.70 2.75 14.68
C GLY A 59 -2.97 2.00 15.80
N ASN A 60 -1.98 1.17 15.44
CA ASN A 60 -1.29 0.32 16.41
C ASN A 60 -0.07 0.95 17.06
N ARG A 61 0.40 2.10 16.58
CA ARG A 61 1.56 2.82 17.13
C ARG A 61 1.18 4.21 17.60
N ALA A 62 1.91 4.69 18.60
CA ALA A 62 1.86 6.10 18.95
C ALA A 62 2.32 6.96 17.76
N HIS A 63 1.71 8.13 17.58
CA HIS A 63 2.08 9.06 16.51
C HIS A 63 3.44 9.73 16.75
N LEU A 64 3.80 9.91 18.04
CA LEU A 64 5.09 10.38 18.50
C LEU A 64 5.54 9.58 19.72
N THR A 65 6.84 9.38 19.83
CA THR A 65 7.49 8.86 21.04
C THR A 65 8.47 9.92 21.55
N VAL A 66 8.20 10.45 22.71
CA VAL A 66 9.05 11.46 23.37
C VAL A 66 9.94 10.77 24.38
N ALA A 67 11.25 10.98 24.25
CA ALA A 67 12.24 10.33 25.11
C ALA A 67 13.37 11.31 25.49
N ASN A 68 14.13 10.95 26.53
CA ASN A 68 15.32 11.70 26.89
C ASN A 68 16.41 11.50 25.82
N PRO A 69 17.04 12.59 25.29
CA PRO A 69 18.07 12.49 24.25
C PRO A 69 19.27 11.60 24.64
N MET A 70 19.55 11.47 25.93
CA MET A 70 20.66 10.64 26.43
C MET A 70 20.25 9.19 26.73
N GLY A 71 19.01 8.77 26.41
CA GLY A 71 18.50 7.43 26.71
C GLY A 71 18.35 7.17 28.21
N ARG A 72 18.33 8.20 29.05
CA ARG A 72 18.09 8.05 30.50
C ARG A 72 16.61 7.90 30.75
N PRO A 73 16.21 7.09 31.73
CA PRO A 73 14.82 7.02 32.15
C PRO A 73 14.29 8.40 32.55
N MET A 74 13.05 8.68 32.18
CA MET A 74 12.34 9.91 32.57
C MET A 74 11.73 9.72 33.93
N GLU A 75 12.01 10.65 34.83
CA GLU A 75 11.38 10.80 36.15
C GLU A 75 10.28 11.86 36.04
N ASN A 76 9.43 12.02 37.05
CA ASN A 76 8.34 13.00 37.07
C ASN A 76 7.40 12.93 35.85
N VAL A 77 7.01 11.73 35.48
CA VAL A 77 6.24 11.41 34.25
C VAL A 77 4.97 12.25 34.13
N GLU A 78 4.24 12.47 35.22
CA GLU A 78 2.98 13.25 35.19
C GLU A 78 3.20 14.73 34.85
N GLU A 79 4.28 15.32 35.35
CA GLU A 79 4.66 16.70 35.03
C GLU A 79 5.00 16.84 33.55
N VAL A 80 5.80 15.90 33.02
CA VAL A 80 6.18 15.90 31.61
C VAL A 80 4.95 15.67 30.71
N ILE A 81 4.03 14.81 31.08
CA ILE A 81 2.77 14.60 30.35
C ILE A 81 1.96 15.91 30.34
N GLY A 82 1.89 16.61 31.48
CA GLY A 82 1.21 17.90 31.59
C GLY A 82 1.80 18.92 30.62
N ASP A 83 3.13 19.11 30.65
CA ASP A 83 3.85 20.03 29.77
C ASP A 83 3.63 19.71 28.29
N LEU A 84 3.61 18.43 27.92
CA LEU A 84 3.36 17.99 26.55
C LEU A 84 1.92 18.27 26.10
N MET A 85 0.94 17.99 26.96
CA MET A 85 -0.48 18.24 26.64
C MET A 85 -0.79 19.73 26.53
N ASP A 86 -0.14 20.59 27.32
CA ASP A 86 -0.32 22.03 27.28
C ASP A 86 0.39 22.68 26.07
N LEU A 87 1.36 21.99 25.47
CA LEU A 87 2.16 22.50 24.36
C LEU A 87 1.36 22.69 23.07
N SER A 88 0.43 21.79 22.78
CA SER A 88 -0.37 21.82 21.55
C SER A 88 -1.74 21.15 21.74
N PRO A 89 -2.83 21.79 21.30
CA PRO A 89 -4.17 21.20 21.30
C PRO A 89 -4.31 19.98 20.37
N GLU A 90 -3.33 19.77 19.50
CA GLU A 90 -3.29 18.63 18.57
C GLU A 90 -2.90 17.32 19.27
N ILE A 91 -2.36 17.39 20.49
CA ILE A 91 -2.03 16.21 21.31
C ILE A 91 -3.30 15.76 22.03
N LEU A 92 -3.85 14.63 21.62
CA LEU A 92 -5.12 14.11 22.14
C LEU A 92 -4.93 13.15 23.33
N GLY A 93 -3.75 12.52 23.41
CA GLY A 93 -3.46 11.56 24.48
C GLY A 93 -1.96 11.38 24.66
N ALA A 94 -1.58 11.08 25.90
CA ALA A 94 -0.20 10.81 26.30
C ALA A 94 -0.15 9.65 27.29
N GLY A 95 0.77 8.71 27.10
CA GLY A 95 0.94 7.55 27.97
C GLY A 95 2.40 7.18 28.16
N PRO A 96 2.83 6.86 29.40
CA PRO A 96 4.20 6.45 29.68
C PRO A 96 4.50 5.06 29.12
N ILE A 97 5.75 4.83 28.70
CA ILE A 97 6.18 3.53 28.19
C ILE A 97 7.51 3.10 28.78
N ILE A 98 7.61 1.79 29.08
CA ILE A 98 8.86 1.08 29.37
C ILE A 98 9.05 0.01 28.31
N GLN A 99 10.21 -0.01 27.67
CA GLN A 99 10.56 -1.02 26.67
C GLN A 99 11.65 -1.94 27.20
N ALA A 100 11.45 -3.24 27.07
CA ALA A 100 12.44 -4.23 27.43
C ALA A 100 12.39 -5.44 26.49
N GLU A 101 13.51 -6.11 26.34
CA GLU A 101 13.55 -7.44 25.75
C GLU A 101 13.33 -8.49 26.81
N ALA A 102 12.53 -9.51 26.50
CA ALA A 102 12.24 -10.59 27.40
C ALA A 102 12.18 -11.93 26.69
N LEU A 103 12.54 -12.98 27.40
CA LEU A 103 12.26 -14.36 26.97
C LEU A 103 10.97 -14.81 27.67
N LEU A 104 10.00 -15.18 26.88
CA LEU A 104 8.73 -15.74 27.34
C LEU A 104 8.81 -17.25 27.26
N LYS A 105 8.50 -17.94 28.37
CA LYS A 105 8.56 -19.40 28.45
C LYS A 105 7.26 -19.95 29.02
N ARG A 106 6.73 -20.96 28.34
CA ARG A 106 5.61 -21.77 28.85
C ARG A 106 5.86 -23.24 28.51
N ASN A 107 5.96 -24.06 29.53
CA ASN A 107 6.34 -25.48 29.41
C ASN A 107 7.65 -25.65 28.60
N LYS A 108 7.57 -26.33 27.44
CA LYS A 108 8.69 -26.56 26.52
C LYS A 108 8.89 -25.44 25.47
N TYR A 109 7.96 -24.51 25.38
CA TYR A 109 8.01 -23.45 24.40
C TYR A 109 8.70 -22.22 24.99
N THR A 110 9.64 -21.66 24.24
CA THR A 110 10.36 -20.43 24.59
C THR A 110 10.49 -19.55 23.36
N THR A 111 10.24 -18.25 23.52
CA THR A 111 10.36 -17.28 22.43
C THR A 111 10.80 -15.94 22.97
N GLY A 112 11.60 -15.17 22.20
CA GLY A 112 11.88 -13.77 22.50
C GLY A 112 10.67 -12.90 22.21
N ALA A 113 10.51 -11.83 22.97
CA ALA A 113 9.50 -10.81 22.78
C ALA A 113 10.01 -9.43 23.24
N PHE A 114 9.48 -8.38 22.62
CA PHE A 114 9.55 -7.02 23.13
C PHE A 114 8.43 -6.82 24.14
N LEU A 115 8.82 -6.51 25.37
CA LEU A 115 7.91 -6.25 26.47
C LEU A 115 7.67 -4.74 26.55
N LEU A 116 6.41 -4.33 26.43
CA LEU A 116 5.97 -2.96 26.57
C LEU A 116 5.22 -2.80 27.91
N GLY A 117 5.79 -2.03 28.82
CA GLY A 117 5.12 -1.58 30.04
C GLY A 117 4.31 -0.32 29.73
N ILE A 118 3.02 -0.38 29.93
CA ILE A 118 2.06 0.68 29.61
C ILE A 118 1.21 1.02 30.84
N ASP A 119 0.64 2.21 30.83
CA ASP A 119 -0.47 2.56 31.74
C ASP A 119 -1.78 2.21 31.04
N PRO A 120 -2.53 1.19 31.49
CA PRO A 120 -3.71 0.70 30.78
C PRO A 120 -4.82 1.73 30.59
N GLU A 121 -4.96 2.72 31.47
CA GLU A 121 -5.97 3.76 31.37
C GLU A 121 -5.58 4.81 30.32
N LYS A 122 -4.33 5.25 30.33
CA LYS A 122 -3.80 6.26 29.39
C LYS A 122 -3.61 5.69 28.00
N GLU A 123 -3.17 4.42 27.90
CA GLU A 123 -2.91 3.74 26.63
C GLU A 123 -4.15 3.63 25.73
N GLN A 124 -5.36 3.53 26.30
CA GLN A 124 -6.62 3.54 25.55
C GLN A 124 -6.81 4.82 24.72
N GLY A 125 -6.22 5.93 25.17
CA GLY A 125 -6.22 7.20 24.43
C GLY A 125 -5.05 7.36 23.46
N VAL A 126 -4.09 6.43 23.44
CA VAL A 126 -2.84 6.55 22.66
C VAL A 126 -2.79 5.57 21.50
N THR A 127 -3.11 4.29 21.74
CA THR A 127 -3.11 3.25 20.68
C THR A 127 -4.43 2.50 20.64
N ASP A 128 -4.61 1.70 19.60
CA ASP A 128 -5.81 0.87 19.44
C ASP A 128 -5.70 -0.50 20.13
N LEU A 129 -4.77 -0.66 21.09
CA LEU A 129 -4.54 -1.92 21.82
C LEU A 129 -5.83 -2.46 22.47
N ALA A 130 -6.61 -1.61 23.13
CA ALA A 130 -7.87 -1.99 23.74
C ALA A 130 -8.90 -2.51 22.71
N GLN A 131 -8.93 -1.92 21.54
CA GLN A 131 -9.81 -2.35 20.42
C GLN A 131 -9.37 -3.71 19.86
N ASN A 132 -8.06 -3.97 19.85
CA ASN A 132 -7.47 -5.22 19.38
C ASN A 132 -7.70 -6.42 20.33
N LEU A 133 -8.14 -6.16 21.56
CA LEU A 133 -8.54 -7.16 22.56
C LEU A 133 -10.03 -7.49 22.48
N THR A 134 -10.84 -6.59 21.94
CA THR A 134 -12.30 -6.78 21.87
C THR A 134 -12.71 -7.55 20.63
N ARG A 135 -13.60 -8.51 20.81
CA ARG A 135 -14.20 -9.33 19.76
C ARG A 135 -15.27 -8.54 19.02
N ASN A 136 -14.87 -7.58 18.17
CA ASN A 136 -15.79 -6.81 17.35
C ASN A 136 -16.27 -7.62 16.14
N GLY A 137 -17.51 -8.09 16.19
CA GLY A 137 -18.26 -8.51 15.00
C GLY A 137 -17.76 -9.74 14.25
N GLY A 138 -17.08 -10.68 14.88
CA GLY A 138 -16.84 -12.02 14.33
C GLY A 138 -15.59 -12.20 13.48
N ARG A 139 -14.72 -11.20 13.35
CA ARG A 139 -13.50 -11.28 12.50
C ARG A 139 -12.17 -10.97 13.20
N THR A 140 -12.17 -10.58 14.46
CA THR A 140 -10.95 -10.39 15.26
C THR A 140 -10.78 -11.54 16.22
N PHE A 141 -9.58 -12.09 16.31
CA PHE A 141 -9.22 -13.16 17.25
C PHE A 141 -8.69 -12.59 18.57
N GLY A 142 -8.83 -11.27 18.82
CA GLY A 142 -8.53 -10.65 20.10
C GLY A 142 -9.48 -11.17 21.18
N GLU A 143 -8.95 -11.42 22.38
CA GLU A 143 -9.69 -11.96 23.52
C GLU A 143 -9.11 -11.42 24.81
N GLY A 144 -9.96 -11.08 25.79
CA GLY A 144 -9.58 -10.70 27.15
C GLY A 144 -9.50 -9.20 27.37
N ASP A 145 -8.80 -8.82 28.42
CA ASP A 145 -8.74 -7.46 28.95
C ASP A 145 -7.33 -6.87 28.93
N MET A 146 -7.22 -5.55 29.14
CA MET A 146 -5.96 -4.85 29.33
C MET A 146 -5.19 -5.43 30.54
N PRO A 147 -3.83 -5.35 30.53
CA PRO A 147 -3.03 -6.01 31.57
C PRO A 147 -3.17 -5.30 32.91
N GLY A 148 -3.64 -6.03 33.93
CA GLY A 148 -3.61 -5.62 35.30
C GLY A 148 -2.26 -5.88 35.97
N ASP A 149 -2.24 -5.87 37.32
CA ASP A 149 -1.03 -6.17 38.08
C ASP A 149 -0.64 -7.65 37.92
N LYS A 150 0.64 -7.88 37.61
CA LYS A 150 1.20 -9.21 37.26
C LYS A 150 0.44 -9.96 36.18
N GLU A 151 -0.13 -9.22 35.25
CA GLU A 151 -0.77 -9.76 34.04
C GLU A 151 -0.01 -9.36 32.79
N ILE A 152 -0.24 -10.12 31.73
CA ILE A 152 0.40 -9.95 30.43
C ILE A 152 -0.60 -10.13 29.30
N VAL A 153 -0.61 -9.21 28.34
CA VAL A 153 -1.27 -9.35 27.06
C VAL A 153 -0.25 -9.81 26.02
N LEU A 154 -0.59 -10.81 25.26
CA LEU A 154 0.28 -11.35 24.21
C LEU A 154 -0.26 -11.00 22.83
N GLY A 155 0.64 -10.72 21.87
CA GLY A 155 0.27 -10.72 20.49
C GLY A 155 -0.25 -12.10 20.04
N PHE A 156 -1.21 -12.15 19.13
CA PHE A 156 -1.92 -13.38 18.72
C PHE A 156 -0.97 -14.52 18.31
N ARG A 157 0.03 -14.23 17.46
CA ARG A 157 0.99 -15.23 17.02
C ARG A 157 1.98 -15.63 18.09
N LEU A 158 2.33 -14.69 18.96
CA LEU A 158 3.17 -14.95 20.12
C LEU A 158 2.47 -15.93 21.07
N ALA A 159 1.18 -15.71 21.35
CA ALA A 159 0.34 -16.61 22.13
C ALA A 159 0.25 -18.01 21.49
N HIS A 160 0.07 -18.07 20.18
CA HIS A 160 0.03 -19.34 19.44
C HIS A 160 1.35 -20.13 19.53
N ARG A 161 2.51 -19.45 19.37
CA ARG A 161 3.84 -20.09 19.52
C ARG A 161 4.08 -20.63 20.91
N LEU A 162 3.55 -19.96 21.94
CA LEU A 162 3.64 -20.40 23.32
C LEU A 162 2.54 -21.41 23.71
N ALA A 163 1.63 -21.72 22.78
CA ALA A 163 0.41 -22.49 23.05
C ALA A 163 -0.38 -21.91 24.25
N ALA A 164 -0.37 -20.58 24.42
CA ALA A 164 -1.00 -19.86 25.52
C ALA A 164 -2.43 -19.48 25.16
N ARG A 165 -3.27 -19.37 26.19
CA ARG A 165 -4.64 -18.86 26.14
C ARG A 165 -4.85 -17.88 27.27
N VAL A 166 -5.90 -17.09 27.24
CA VAL A 166 -6.31 -16.26 28.38
C VAL A 166 -6.41 -17.14 29.64
N GLY A 167 -5.84 -16.66 30.73
CA GLY A 167 -5.71 -17.41 32.00
C GLY A 167 -4.48 -18.31 32.12
N SER A 168 -3.68 -18.49 31.03
CA SER A 168 -2.42 -19.25 31.10
C SER A 168 -1.37 -18.50 31.90
N GLU A 169 -0.49 -19.23 32.58
CA GLU A 169 0.68 -18.68 33.27
C GLU A 169 1.93 -18.76 32.39
N ILE A 170 2.68 -17.66 32.30
CA ILE A 170 3.89 -17.51 31.47
C ILE A 170 5.03 -17.02 32.33
N ALA A 171 6.19 -17.67 32.24
CA ALA A 171 7.42 -17.18 32.82
C ALA A 171 8.03 -16.12 31.92
N VAL A 172 8.22 -14.92 32.42
CA VAL A 172 8.88 -13.80 31.77
C VAL A 172 10.28 -13.67 32.36
N ILE A 173 11.29 -13.69 31.51
CA ILE A 173 12.71 -13.63 31.88
C ILE A 173 13.29 -12.39 31.21
N THR A 174 13.77 -11.43 32.01
CA THR A 174 14.43 -10.20 31.54
C THR A 174 15.93 -10.27 31.83
N ASP A 175 16.69 -9.35 31.28
CA ASP A 175 18.14 -9.21 31.47
C ASP A 175 18.54 -8.74 32.87
N LYS A 176 17.58 -8.28 33.68
CA LYS A 176 17.83 -7.84 35.06
C LYS A 176 18.49 -8.93 35.88
N PRO A 177 19.71 -8.73 36.41
CA PRO A 177 20.36 -9.73 37.26
C PRO A 177 19.64 -9.84 38.60
N THR A 178 19.41 -11.08 39.03
CA THR A 178 18.84 -11.36 40.37
C THR A 178 19.99 -11.65 41.37
N VAL A 179 20.05 -10.87 42.41
CA VAL A 179 20.99 -11.12 43.56
C VAL A 179 20.43 -12.25 44.41
N THR A 180 21.19 -13.33 44.52
CA THR A 180 20.85 -14.48 45.37
C THR A 180 21.92 -14.64 46.46
N PRO A 181 21.63 -15.33 47.59
CA PRO A 181 22.64 -15.63 48.60
C PRO A 181 23.88 -16.35 48.09
N PHE A 182 23.80 -16.99 46.91
CA PHE A 182 24.87 -17.73 46.25
C PHE A 182 25.54 -16.99 45.09
N GLY A 183 25.24 -15.67 44.93
CA GLY A 183 25.79 -14.82 43.88
C GLY A 183 24.73 -14.26 42.92
N MET A 184 25.19 -13.48 41.93
CA MET A 184 24.32 -12.95 40.88
C MET A 184 23.93 -14.03 39.92
N ARG A 185 22.64 -14.24 39.70
CA ARG A 185 22.12 -15.02 38.55
C ARG A 185 21.72 -14.06 37.43
N PRO A 186 22.09 -14.34 36.16
CA PRO A 186 21.58 -13.60 35.05
C PRO A 186 20.08 -13.87 34.88
N GLY A 187 19.30 -12.79 34.71
CA GLY A 187 17.87 -12.85 34.46
C GLY A 187 17.00 -12.89 35.72
N ASN A 188 15.92 -12.14 35.71
CA ASN A 188 14.82 -12.21 36.67
C ASN A 188 13.68 -13.00 36.02
N GLN A 189 13.25 -14.09 36.65
CA GLN A 189 12.12 -14.89 36.19
C GLN A 189 10.89 -14.58 37.03
N VAL A 190 9.86 -14.05 36.41
CA VAL A 190 8.57 -13.77 37.06
C VAL A 190 7.46 -14.48 36.28
N PHE A 191 6.50 -15.03 36.99
CA PHE A 191 5.31 -15.62 36.40
C PHE A 191 4.20 -14.61 36.32
N LEU A 192 3.66 -14.43 35.10
CA LEU A 192 2.56 -13.54 34.81
C LEU A 192 1.39 -14.35 34.22
N LYS A 193 0.17 -13.92 34.52
CA LYS A 193 -1.06 -14.50 33.99
C LYS A 193 -1.45 -13.77 32.71
N VAL A 194 -1.80 -14.52 31.67
CA VAL A 194 -2.31 -13.95 30.43
C VAL A 194 -3.71 -13.39 30.66
N SER A 195 -3.87 -12.06 30.62
CA SER A 195 -5.15 -11.34 30.72
C SER A 195 -5.83 -11.22 29.36
N GLY A 196 -5.04 -11.13 28.29
CA GLY A 196 -5.58 -10.94 26.94
C GLY A 196 -4.64 -11.40 25.84
N ILE A 197 -5.21 -11.56 24.66
CA ILE A 197 -4.51 -11.82 23.41
C ILE A 197 -4.92 -10.75 22.44
N SER A 198 -3.97 -9.94 21.96
CA SER A 198 -4.19 -8.83 21.04
C SER A 198 -3.96 -9.28 19.61
N GLN A 199 -4.86 -8.89 18.70
CA GLN A 199 -4.67 -9.05 17.27
C GLN A 199 -4.65 -7.68 16.59
N ALA A 200 -3.43 -7.17 16.39
CA ALA A 200 -3.18 -5.87 15.77
C ALA A 200 -3.27 -5.88 14.24
N LYS A 201 -3.44 -7.04 13.61
CA LYS A 201 -3.34 -7.24 12.15
C LYS A 201 -2.00 -6.70 11.58
N MET A 202 -0.96 -6.72 12.38
CA MET A 202 0.37 -6.28 12.04
C MET A 202 1.38 -7.35 12.48
N SER A 203 2.17 -7.87 11.53
CA SER A 203 3.05 -9.02 11.74
C SER A 203 3.95 -8.86 12.96
N ASP A 204 4.59 -7.71 13.07
CA ASP A 204 5.55 -7.45 14.13
C ASP A 204 4.89 -7.42 15.49
N PHE A 205 3.75 -6.71 15.60
CA PHE A 205 2.99 -6.65 16.86
C PHE A 205 2.48 -8.02 17.29
N ASP A 206 1.87 -8.75 16.38
CA ASP A 206 1.31 -10.06 16.68
C ASP A 206 2.38 -11.13 16.98
N ASN A 207 3.59 -10.96 16.43
CA ASN A 207 4.69 -11.92 16.58
C ASN A 207 5.65 -11.62 17.74
N LEU A 208 5.87 -10.35 18.04
CA LEU A 208 7.02 -9.93 18.85
C LEU A 208 6.64 -9.17 20.11
N TYR A 209 5.44 -8.57 20.17
CA TYR A 209 5.09 -7.69 21.30
C TYR A 209 4.24 -8.38 22.34
N ALA A 210 4.57 -8.06 23.59
CA ALA A 210 3.79 -8.40 24.77
C ALA A 210 3.64 -7.14 25.64
N PHE A 211 2.48 -6.96 26.26
CA PHE A 211 2.16 -5.77 27.02
C PHE A 211 1.91 -6.14 28.48
N VAL A 212 2.45 -5.33 29.38
CA VAL A 212 2.26 -5.47 30.82
C VAL A 212 1.94 -4.09 31.43
N ASN A 213 1.36 -4.08 32.61
CA ASN A 213 1.20 -2.84 33.35
C ASN A 213 2.56 -2.22 33.68
N ILE A 214 2.63 -0.87 33.71
CA ILE A 214 3.85 -0.10 33.95
C ILE A 214 4.58 -0.53 35.26
N GLU A 215 3.83 -0.82 36.34
CA GLU A 215 4.41 -1.28 37.60
C GLU A 215 5.03 -2.67 37.49
N THR A 216 4.38 -3.56 36.73
CA THR A 216 4.93 -4.89 36.42
C THR A 216 6.21 -4.76 35.56
N ALA A 217 6.25 -3.83 34.63
CA ALA A 217 7.44 -3.55 33.82
C ALA A 217 8.59 -3.02 34.67
N ARG A 218 8.31 -2.08 35.62
CA ARG A 218 9.32 -1.59 36.58
C ARG A 218 9.88 -2.71 37.46
N MET A 219 9.03 -3.60 37.91
CA MET A 219 9.44 -4.77 38.71
C MET A 219 10.36 -5.69 37.88
N LEU A 220 10.02 -5.95 36.63
CA LEU A 220 10.77 -6.83 35.73
C LEU A 220 12.12 -6.23 35.31
N THR A 221 12.15 -4.94 34.99
CA THR A 221 13.37 -4.25 34.48
C THR A 221 14.22 -3.65 35.58
N GLY A 222 13.62 -3.32 36.74
CA GLY A 222 14.29 -2.61 37.84
C GLY A 222 14.61 -1.16 37.54
N ARG A 223 13.98 -0.56 36.56
CA ARG A 223 14.16 0.85 36.18
C ARG A 223 13.21 1.73 36.97
N PRO A 224 13.71 2.82 37.61
CA PRO A 224 12.86 3.69 38.44
C PRO A 224 11.92 4.61 37.64
N GLY A 225 12.30 4.97 36.37
CA GLY A 225 11.55 5.84 35.48
C GLY A 225 10.92 5.11 34.32
N VAL A 226 10.54 5.87 33.29
CA VAL A 226 10.02 5.38 32.00
C VAL A 226 11.00 5.69 30.90
N ASP A 227 10.99 4.88 29.84
CA ASP A 227 11.89 5.07 28.69
C ASP A 227 11.41 6.21 27.77
N GLY A 228 10.10 6.50 27.78
CA GLY A 228 9.51 7.58 27.01
C GLY A 228 8.03 7.77 27.27
N ILE A 229 7.44 8.67 26.51
CA ILE A 229 6.01 8.98 26.52
C ILE A 229 5.51 8.83 25.10
N HIS A 230 4.51 8.00 24.90
CA HIS A 230 3.77 7.87 23.65
C HIS A 230 2.72 8.96 23.54
N LEU A 231 2.59 9.58 22.38
CA LEU A 231 1.58 10.60 22.10
C LEU A 231 0.68 10.20 20.95
N ARG A 232 -0.61 10.48 21.10
CA ARG A 232 -1.59 10.45 20.00
C ARG A 232 -1.93 11.87 19.61
N LEU A 233 -1.85 12.14 18.30
CA LEU A 233 -2.22 13.43 17.70
C LEU A 233 -3.59 13.33 17.04
N SER A 234 -4.20 14.48 16.80
CA SER A 234 -5.46 14.59 16.02
C SER A 234 -5.30 14.02 14.60
N ASP A 235 -4.12 14.21 14.00
CA ASP A 235 -3.72 13.61 12.73
C ASP A 235 -2.26 13.11 12.83
N ALA A 236 -2.02 11.87 12.44
CA ALA A 236 -0.67 11.30 12.42
C ALA A 236 0.29 12.01 11.46
N PHE A 237 -0.24 12.69 10.44
CA PHE A 237 0.56 13.40 9.43
C PHE A 237 1.12 14.74 9.91
N ILE A 238 0.60 15.29 11.02
CA ILE A 238 1.17 16.48 11.66
C ILE A 238 2.26 16.13 12.69
N ALA A 239 2.68 14.88 12.78
CA ALA A 239 3.68 14.44 13.77
C ALA A 239 5.00 15.21 13.64
N GLU A 240 5.48 15.47 12.42
CA GLU A 240 6.75 16.17 12.20
C GLU A 240 6.75 17.63 12.69
N PRO A 241 5.76 18.49 12.39
CA PRO A 241 5.65 19.82 13.00
C PRO A 241 5.55 19.79 14.52
N VAL A 242 4.79 18.86 15.10
CA VAL A 242 4.64 18.75 16.54
C VAL A 242 5.92 18.26 17.21
N ALA A 243 6.63 17.31 16.57
CA ALA A 243 7.94 16.84 17.04
C ALA A 243 8.95 17.99 17.15
N ARG A 244 9.05 18.82 16.11
CA ARG A 244 9.92 20.00 16.13
C ARG A 244 9.55 20.99 17.23
N LEU A 245 8.24 21.22 17.42
CA LEU A 245 7.75 22.09 18.49
C LEU A 245 8.17 21.57 19.87
N ILE A 246 8.09 20.24 20.08
CA ILE A 246 8.52 19.61 21.33
C ILE A 246 10.02 19.79 21.54
N GLU A 247 10.84 19.51 20.52
CA GLU A 247 12.31 19.64 20.59
C GLU A 247 12.79 21.08 20.74
N GLU A 248 12.05 22.08 20.25
CA GLU A 248 12.36 23.50 20.42
C GLU A 248 12.00 24.04 21.80
N ARG A 249 10.96 23.51 22.44
CA ARG A 249 10.41 24.04 23.68
C ARG A 249 10.79 23.23 24.91
N LEU A 250 11.04 21.95 24.76
CA LEU A 250 11.31 21.01 25.83
C LEU A 250 12.65 20.29 25.61
N PRO A 251 13.36 19.87 26.67
CA PRO A 251 14.66 19.21 26.54
C PRO A 251 14.56 17.72 26.16
N TYR A 252 13.58 17.36 25.35
CA TYR A 252 13.29 15.99 24.93
C TYR A 252 13.45 15.82 23.43
N ARG A 253 13.72 14.59 23.00
CA ARG A 253 13.69 14.17 21.61
C ARG A 253 12.31 13.58 21.30
N ALA A 254 11.75 13.96 20.17
CA ALA A 254 10.47 13.46 19.68
C ALA A 254 10.66 12.68 18.38
N GLU A 255 10.46 11.38 18.41
CA GLU A 255 10.56 10.50 17.26
C GLU A 255 9.17 10.24 16.68
N THR A 256 8.99 10.49 15.38
CA THR A 256 7.71 10.27 14.71
C THR A 256 7.50 8.79 14.35
N TRP A 257 6.24 8.37 14.23
CA TRP A 257 5.87 7.03 13.76
C TRP A 257 6.51 6.68 12.42
N TYR A 258 6.76 7.69 11.56
CA TYR A 258 7.41 7.52 10.27
C TYR A 258 8.92 7.26 10.44
N GLN A 259 9.61 8.03 11.29
CA GLN A 259 11.04 7.86 11.56
C GLN A 259 11.34 6.50 12.21
N SER A 260 10.48 6.04 13.11
CA SER A 260 10.64 4.72 13.74
C SER A 260 10.51 3.55 12.75
N GLN A 261 9.98 3.81 11.53
CA GLN A 261 9.79 2.83 10.45
C GLN A 261 10.45 3.28 9.13
N GLU A 262 11.50 4.11 9.20
CA GLU A 262 12.15 4.72 8.04
C GLU A 262 12.54 3.68 6.99
N ALA A 263 13.18 2.59 7.39
CA ALA A 263 13.60 1.52 6.47
C ALA A 263 12.42 0.89 5.71
N PHE A 264 11.27 0.74 6.37
CA PHE A 264 10.06 0.19 5.76
C PHE A 264 9.47 1.17 4.72
N PHE A 265 9.36 2.45 5.07
CA PHE A 265 8.85 3.46 4.14
C PHE A 265 9.79 3.74 2.98
N GLU A 266 11.11 3.66 3.18
CA GLU A 266 12.07 3.73 2.09
C GLU A 266 11.94 2.52 1.14
N ALA A 267 11.68 1.32 1.64
CA ALA A 267 11.39 0.15 0.81
C ALA A 267 10.11 0.34 -0.02
N LEU A 268 9.03 0.87 0.57
CA LEU A 268 7.80 1.19 -0.16
C LEU A 268 8.02 2.26 -1.23
N LYS A 269 8.87 3.25 -0.97
CA LYS A 269 9.22 4.27 -1.96
C LYS A 269 10.01 3.68 -3.14
N GLN A 270 10.94 2.76 -2.88
CA GLN A 270 11.65 2.02 -3.93
C GLN A 270 10.70 1.15 -4.75
N GLU A 271 9.75 0.47 -4.10
CA GLU A 271 8.72 -0.32 -4.78
C GLU A 271 7.91 0.55 -5.76
N LYS A 272 7.50 1.75 -5.35
CA LYS A 272 6.81 2.71 -6.24
C LYS A 272 7.62 3.06 -7.48
N VAL A 273 8.94 3.26 -7.34
CA VAL A 273 9.83 3.53 -8.48
C VAL A 273 9.88 2.34 -9.42
N VAL A 274 9.99 1.12 -8.91
CA VAL A 274 9.98 -0.11 -9.72
C VAL A 274 8.66 -0.25 -10.45
N MET A 275 7.53 -0.05 -9.76
CA MET A 275 6.21 -0.09 -10.37
C MET A 275 6.05 0.97 -11.47
N PHE A 276 6.52 2.19 -11.24
CA PHE A 276 6.53 3.23 -12.26
C PHE A 276 7.30 2.80 -13.52
N ILE A 277 8.47 2.18 -13.36
CA ILE A 277 9.26 1.66 -14.48
C ILE A 277 8.47 0.59 -15.25
N ILE A 278 7.84 -0.35 -14.56
CA ILE A 278 7.00 -1.39 -15.18
C ILE A 278 5.85 -0.75 -15.95
N LEU A 279 5.18 0.25 -15.37
CA LEU A 279 4.09 0.99 -16.00
C LEU A 279 4.57 1.69 -17.28
N VAL A 280 5.76 2.31 -17.27
CA VAL A 280 6.38 2.93 -18.46
C VAL A 280 6.59 1.88 -19.56
N PHE A 281 7.04 0.67 -19.22
CA PHE A 281 7.20 -0.41 -20.22
C PHE A 281 5.86 -0.86 -20.79
N ILE A 282 4.82 -1.02 -19.98
CA ILE A 282 3.47 -1.39 -20.47
C ILE A 282 2.96 -0.32 -21.45
N VAL A 283 3.13 0.95 -21.11
CA VAL A 283 2.78 2.10 -21.94
C VAL A 283 3.56 2.08 -23.26
N LEU A 284 4.85 1.78 -23.21
CA LEU A 284 5.71 1.69 -24.40
C LEU A 284 5.30 0.54 -25.33
N VAL A 285 4.96 -0.63 -24.79
CA VAL A 285 4.42 -1.75 -25.57
C VAL A 285 3.10 -1.39 -26.25
N ALA A 286 2.20 -0.69 -25.56
CA ALA A 286 0.96 -0.19 -26.13
C ALA A 286 1.22 0.81 -27.29
N ALA A 287 2.20 1.70 -27.12
CA ALA A 287 2.64 2.64 -28.15
C ALA A 287 3.17 1.94 -29.41
N PHE A 288 4.03 0.95 -29.25
CA PHE A 288 4.53 0.14 -30.35
C PHE A 288 3.42 -0.63 -31.08
N ASN A 289 2.45 -1.16 -30.32
CA ASN A 289 1.30 -1.85 -30.89
C ASN A 289 0.50 -0.92 -31.83
N ILE A 290 0.16 0.30 -31.36
CA ILE A 290 -0.55 1.30 -32.17
C ILE A 290 0.27 1.69 -33.39
N THR A 291 1.57 1.98 -33.24
CA THR A 291 2.46 2.38 -34.30
C THR A 291 2.55 1.29 -35.39
N SER A 292 2.80 0.05 -35.01
CA SER A 292 2.91 -1.10 -35.93
C SER A 292 1.61 -1.33 -36.68
N THR A 293 0.48 -1.23 -36.01
CA THR A 293 -0.85 -1.37 -36.60
C THR A 293 -1.11 -0.29 -37.64
N LEU A 294 -0.83 0.97 -37.30
CA LEU A 294 -1.02 2.07 -38.24
C LEU A 294 -0.09 1.97 -39.47
N ILE A 295 1.18 1.57 -39.27
CA ILE A 295 2.10 1.32 -40.40
C ILE A 295 1.50 0.27 -41.33
N MET A 296 0.98 -0.82 -40.78
CA MET A 296 0.38 -1.90 -41.58
C MET A 296 -0.87 -1.42 -42.31
N ILE A 297 -1.76 -0.66 -41.64
CA ILE A 297 -2.95 -0.06 -42.28
C ILE A 297 -2.52 0.88 -43.43
N VAL A 298 -1.51 1.73 -43.20
CA VAL A 298 -0.97 2.63 -44.26
C VAL A 298 -0.46 1.85 -45.44
N MET A 299 0.29 0.77 -45.23
CA MET A 299 0.82 -0.07 -46.29
C MET A 299 -0.30 -0.73 -47.10
N GLU A 300 -1.33 -1.23 -46.46
CA GLU A 300 -2.49 -1.87 -47.11
C GLU A 300 -3.36 -0.85 -47.86
N LYS A 301 -3.47 0.38 -47.34
CA LYS A 301 -4.22 1.48 -47.92
C LYS A 301 -3.41 2.35 -48.91
N ARG A 302 -2.20 1.92 -49.28
CA ARG A 302 -1.29 2.69 -50.13
C ARG A 302 -1.92 3.10 -51.46
N ARG A 303 -2.68 2.19 -52.10
CA ARG A 303 -3.39 2.46 -53.34
C ARG A 303 -4.52 3.48 -53.17
N ASP A 304 -5.31 3.34 -52.11
CA ASP A 304 -6.40 4.29 -51.77
C ASP A 304 -5.83 5.70 -51.54
N ILE A 305 -4.69 5.80 -50.84
CA ILE A 305 -3.95 7.06 -50.59
C ILE A 305 -3.50 7.67 -51.96
N GLY A 306 -2.96 6.84 -52.84
CA GLY A 306 -2.54 7.27 -54.20
C GLY A 306 -3.72 7.88 -54.96
N ILE A 307 -4.88 7.20 -54.99
CA ILE A 307 -6.11 7.69 -55.63
C ILE A 307 -6.59 9.01 -55.03
N LEU A 308 -6.62 9.11 -53.71
CA LEU A 308 -7.05 10.35 -53.04
C LEU A 308 -6.11 11.54 -53.37
N ARG A 309 -4.82 11.29 -53.49
CA ARG A 309 -3.84 12.32 -53.87
C ARG A 309 -3.94 12.75 -55.33
N THR A 310 -4.22 11.83 -56.24
CA THR A 310 -4.46 12.17 -57.66
C THR A 310 -5.77 12.96 -57.84
N LEU A 311 -6.77 12.74 -56.99
CA LEU A 311 -8.00 13.50 -56.92
C LEU A 311 -7.86 14.89 -56.25
N GLY A 312 -6.63 15.27 -55.81
CA GLY A 312 -6.34 16.58 -55.26
C GLY A 312 -6.28 16.69 -53.75
N SER A 313 -6.35 15.57 -52.99
CA SER A 313 -6.22 15.61 -51.54
C SER A 313 -4.83 16.07 -51.10
N SER A 314 -4.76 17.04 -50.18
CA SER A 314 -3.48 17.55 -49.67
C SER A 314 -2.80 16.54 -48.75
N SER A 315 -1.45 16.65 -48.62
CA SER A 315 -0.69 15.83 -47.68
C SER A 315 -1.19 16.04 -46.23
N ARG A 316 -1.67 17.25 -45.90
CA ARG A 316 -2.26 17.54 -44.58
C ARG A 316 -3.59 16.80 -44.34
N SER A 317 -4.43 16.66 -45.37
CA SER A 317 -5.67 15.88 -45.24
C SER A 317 -5.37 14.39 -45.00
N ILE A 318 -4.39 13.81 -45.74
CA ILE A 318 -3.96 12.42 -45.49
C ILE A 318 -3.40 12.25 -44.09
N LEU A 319 -2.52 13.15 -43.62
CA LEU A 319 -2.00 13.15 -42.25
C LEU A 319 -3.15 13.13 -41.22
N THR A 320 -4.14 14.03 -41.39
CA THR A 320 -5.28 14.17 -40.46
C THR A 320 -6.15 12.91 -40.44
N ILE A 321 -6.37 12.26 -41.61
CA ILE A 321 -7.14 11.02 -41.70
C ILE A 321 -6.51 9.93 -40.82
N PHE A 322 -5.18 9.69 -40.94
CA PHE A 322 -4.50 8.63 -40.17
C PHE A 322 -4.32 8.99 -38.69
N ILE A 323 -4.16 10.27 -38.34
CA ILE A 323 -4.19 10.70 -36.94
C ILE A 323 -5.58 10.43 -36.32
N LEU A 324 -6.66 10.76 -37.03
CA LEU A 324 -8.02 10.50 -36.55
C LEU A 324 -8.31 9.00 -36.44
N GLU A 325 -7.82 8.19 -37.37
CA GLU A 325 -7.97 6.74 -37.34
C GLU A 325 -7.26 6.13 -36.12
N GLY A 326 -6.02 6.51 -35.89
CA GLY A 326 -5.26 6.07 -34.70
C GLY A 326 -5.87 6.56 -33.39
N LEU A 327 -6.37 7.81 -33.32
CA LEU A 327 -7.10 8.33 -32.17
C LEU A 327 -8.39 7.55 -31.93
N MET A 328 -9.14 7.17 -32.94
CA MET A 328 -10.34 6.35 -32.76
C MET A 328 -10.01 4.98 -32.20
N ILE A 329 -8.92 4.33 -32.67
CA ILE A 329 -8.44 3.05 -32.11
C ILE A 329 -8.06 3.23 -30.65
N GLY A 330 -7.23 4.22 -30.34
CA GLY A 330 -6.75 4.46 -28.97
C GLY A 330 -7.84 4.89 -28.02
N LEU A 331 -8.73 5.79 -28.42
CA LEU A 331 -9.87 6.22 -27.60
C LEU A 331 -10.82 5.06 -27.31
N SER A 332 -11.11 4.22 -28.31
CA SER A 332 -11.95 3.03 -28.11
C SER A 332 -11.28 2.05 -27.14
N GLY A 333 -9.98 1.77 -27.32
CA GLY A 333 -9.22 0.91 -26.41
C GLY A 333 -9.14 1.47 -25.00
N THR A 334 -8.87 2.77 -24.87
CA THR A 334 -8.81 3.45 -23.57
C THR A 334 -10.17 3.42 -22.85
N LEU A 335 -11.27 3.68 -23.57
CA LEU A 335 -12.60 3.65 -22.97
C LEU A 335 -13.00 2.24 -22.50
N ILE A 336 -12.75 1.22 -23.33
CA ILE A 336 -12.99 -0.18 -22.94
C ILE A 336 -12.09 -0.56 -21.78
N GLY A 337 -10.81 -0.19 -21.82
CA GLY A 337 -9.84 -0.46 -20.75
C GLY A 337 -10.21 0.23 -19.44
N LEU A 338 -10.72 1.47 -19.50
CA LEU A 338 -11.23 2.19 -18.35
C LEU A 338 -12.41 1.45 -17.68
N ILE A 339 -13.40 1.07 -18.48
CA ILE A 339 -14.58 0.36 -17.97
C ILE A 339 -14.18 -0.99 -17.36
N LEU A 340 -13.39 -1.78 -18.09
CA LEU A 340 -12.95 -3.09 -17.63
C LEU A 340 -12.01 -2.96 -16.42
N GLY A 341 -11.12 -1.97 -16.40
CA GLY A 341 -10.20 -1.73 -15.30
C GLY A 341 -10.90 -1.39 -14.00
N VAL A 342 -11.87 -0.47 -14.05
CA VAL A 342 -12.67 -0.10 -12.87
C VAL A 342 -13.54 -1.27 -12.40
N LEU A 343 -14.20 -1.98 -13.33
CA LEU A 343 -15.00 -3.15 -12.98
C LEU A 343 -14.15 -4.26 -12.35
N LEU A 344 -12.98 -4.52 -12.90
CA LEU A 344 -12.08 -5.54 -12.37
C LEU A 344 -11.49 -5.12 -11.03
N ALA A 345 -11.07 -3.87 -10.86
CA ALA A 345 -10.57 -3.35 -9.59
C ALA A 345 -11.64 -3.45 -8.49
N TYR A 346 -12.89 -3.07 -8.79
CA TYR A 346 -13.99 -3.17 -7.84
C TYR A 346 -14.30 -4.61 -7.41
N ASN A 347 -14.16 -5.58 -8.33
CA ASN A 347 -14.48 -6.98 -8.10
C ASN A 347 -13.23 -7.86 -7.91
N ILE A 348 -12.05 -7.28 -7.63
CA ILE A 348 -10.79 -8.02 -7.61
C ILE A 348 -10.80 -9.19 -6.63
N ASN A 349 -11.42 -9.02 -5.46
CA ASN A 349 -11.53 -10.07 -4.45
C ASN A 349 -12.38 -11.24 -4.93
N ALA A 350 -13.53 -10.98 -5.57
CA ALA A 350 -14.37 -12.03 -6.14
C ALA A 350 -13.65 -12.78 -7.28
N VAL A 351 -12.88 -12.06 -8.11
CA VAL A 351 -12.05 -12.67 -9.16
C VAL A 351 -10.93 -13.51 -8.56
N ALA A 352 -10.27 -13.02 -7.52
CA ALA A 352 -9.23 -13.76 -6.81
C ALA A 352 -9.77 -15.05 -6.17
N GLU A 353 -10.93 -15.00 -5.51
CA GLU A 353 -11.61 -16.16 -4.94
C GLU A 353 -12.03 -17.17 -6.03
N PHE A 354 -12.53 -16.68 -7.17
CA PHE A 354 -12.88 -17.55 -8.30
C PHE A 354 -11.64 -18.29 -8.85
N ILE A 355 -10.52 -17.58 -9.01
CA ILE A 355 -9.25 -18.18 -9.48
C ILE A 355 -8.71 -19.16 -8.42
N ALA A 356 -8.77 -18.81 -7.14
CA ALA A 356 -8.38 -19.67 -6.02
C ALA A 356 -9.18 -20.99 -6.04
N GLY A 357 -10.50 -20.89 -6.19
CA GLY A 357 -11.39 -22.05 -6.31
C GLY A 357 -11.08 -22.94 -7.51
N LEU A 358 -10.71 -22.33 -8.66
CA LEU A 358 -10.35 -23.08 -9.87
C LEU A 358 -9.01 -23.83 -9.72
N LEU A 359 -8.05 -23.22 -9.01
CA LEU A 359 -6.72 -23.78 -8.79
C LEU A 359 -6.66 -24.72 -7.56
N GLY A 360 -7.72 -24.77 -6.75
CA GLY A 360 -7.76 -25.51 -5.50
C GLY A 360 -6.77 -25.02 -4.44
N MET A 361 -6.43 -23.71 -4.48
CA MET A 361 -5.46 -23.08 -3.59
C MET A 361 -6.14 -21.96 -2.81
N ASP A 362 -5.90 -21.88 -1.51
CA ASP A 362 -6.26 -20.71 -0.71
C ASP A 362 -5.24 -19.59 -0.98
N LEU A 363 -5.53 -18.73 -1.96
CA LEU A 363 -4.66 -17.61 -2.33
C LEU A 363 -4.53 -16.57 -1.21
N PHE A 364 -5.55 -16.42 -0.39
CA PHE A 364 -5.58 -15.49 0.74
C PHE A 364 -5.91 -16.22 2.03
N ASN A 365 -4.90 -16.83 2.62
CA ASN A 365 -5.02 -17.31 3.99
C ASN A 365 -4.87 -16.09 4.92
N SER A 366 -5.97 -15.68 5.56
CA SER A 366 -6.02 -14.55 6.51
C SER A 366 -5.04 -14.72 7.69
N THR A 367 -4.54 -15.93 7.90
CA THR A 367 -3.50 -16.23 8.89
C THR A 367 -2.10 -15.76 8.43
N ILE A 368 -1.87 -15.62 7.12
CA ILE A 368 -0.58 -15.23 6.53
C ILE A 368 -0.62 -13.76 6.09
N TYR A 369 -1.72 -13.37 5.45
CA TYR A 369 -1.93 -12.01 4.98
C TYR A 369 -2.84 -11.27 5.96
N TYR A 370 -2.40 -10.10 6.46
CA TYR A 370 -3.08 -9.30 7.49
C TYR A 370 -4.36 -8.61 7.01
N PHE A 371 -4.72 -8.80 5.76
CA PHE A 371 -5.90 -8.22 5.14
C PHE A 371 -6.93 -9.32 4.86
N ASP A 372 -8.19 -9.04 5.12
CA ASP A 372 -9.33 -9.93 4.81
C ASP A 372 -9.56 -10.09 3.29
N GLY A 373 -8.67 -9.53 2.45
CA GLY A 373 -8.70 -9.54 1.00
C GLY A 373 -7.68 -8.56 0.42
N ILE A 374 -7.63 -8.44 -0.90
CA ILE A 374 -6.79 -7.45 -1.60
C ILE A 374 -7.36 -6.06 -1.31
N PRO A 375 -6.62 -5.17 -0.62
CA PRO A 375 -7.08 -3.81 -0.41
C PRO A 375 -7.08 -3.05 -1.75
N VAL A 376 -8.16 -2.36 -2.05
CA VAL A 376 -8.32 -1.59 -3.29
C VAL A 376 -8.81 -0.19 -2.97
N ALA A 377 -8.13 0.81 -3.51
CA ALA A 377 -8.57 2.19 -3.45
C ALA A 377 -8.66 2.76 -4.88
N ILE A 378 -9.87 3.03 -5.33
CA ILE A 378 -10.12 3.63 -6.64
C ILE A 378 -10.10 5.14 -6.48
N VAL A 379 -8.96 5.76 -6.84
CA VAL A 379 -8.77 7.21 -6.75
C VAL A 379 -9.04 7.84 -8.12
N ALA A 380 -10.02 8.74 -8.19
CA ALA A 380 -10.41 9.39 -9.46
C ALA A 380 -9.25 10.16 -10.12
N TRP A 381 -8.32 10.69 -9.34
CA TRP A 381 -7.13 11.38 -9.82
C TRP A 381 -6.20 10.45 -10.60
N ASP A 382 -5.92 9.25 -10.06
CA ASP A 382 -5.07 8.25 -10.71
C ASP A 382 -5.68 7.78 -12.03
N ILE A 383 -6.98 7.49 -12.04
CA ILE A 383 -7.72 7.11 -13.25
C ILE A 383 -7.66 8.21 -14.32
N THR A 384 -7.82 9.46 -13.91
CA THR A 384 -7.76 10.60 -14.83
C THR A 384 -6.39 10.71 -15.47
N TRP A 385 -5.32 10.60 -14.68
CA TRP A 385 -3.95 10.64 -15.19
C TRP A 385 -3.63 9.48 -16.12
N ILE A 386 -4.05 8.25 -15.79
CA ILE A 386 -3.87 7.06 -16.63
C ILE A 386 -4.58 7.27 -17.98
N THR A 387 -5.84 7.70 -17.93
CA THR A 387 -6.66 7.93 -19.13
C THR A 387 -6.07 9.02 -20.01
N LEU A 388 -5.67 10.14 -19.44
CA LEU A 388 -5.06 11.24 -20.17
C LEU A 388 -3.73 10.83 -20.79
N SER A 389 -2.89 10.13 -20.03
CA SER A 389 -1.60 9.63 -20.51
C SER A 389 -1.76 8.63 -21.66
N ALA A 390 -2.75 7.73 -21.59
CA ALA A 390 -3.06 6.80 -22.66
C ALA A 390 -3.50 7.53 -23.95
N ILE A 391 -4.32 8.58 -23.84
CA ILE A 391 -4.75 9.39 -24.97
C ILE A 391 -3.58 10.17 -25.59
N VAL A 392 -2.75 10.81 -24.76
CA VAL A 392 -1.57 11.55 -25.22
C VAL A 392 -0.59 10.62 -25.92
N LEU A 393 -0.33 9.45 -25.32
CA LEU A 393 0.54 8.45 -25.91
C LEU A 393 0.01 7.93 -27.25
N THR A 394 -1.30 7.64 -27.33
CA THR A 394 -1.95 7.27 -28.59
C THR A 394 -1.71 8.32 -29.65
N PHE A 395 -1.91 9.59 -29.32
CA PHE A 395 -1.67 10.70 -30.24
C PHE A 395 -0.21 10.72 -30.74
N ILE A 396 0.76 10.64 -29.84
CA ILE A 396 2.21 10.63 -30.18
C ILE A 396 2.54 9.44 -31.07
N SER A 397 2.04 8.24 -30.73
CA SER A 397 2.29 6.99 -31.47
C SER A 397 1.73 7.02 -32.89
N THR A 398 0.69 7.82 -33.11
CA THR A 398 0.07 7.96 -34.46
C THR A 398 0.82 8.93 -35.39
N LEU A 399 1.64 9.83 -34.84
CA LEU A 399 2.28 10.90 -35.60
C LEU A 399 3.23 10.36 -36.69
N TYR A 400 4.09 9.39 -36.35
CA TYR A 400 5.07 8.84 -37.27
C TYR A 400 4.41 8.09 -38.45
N PRO A 401 3.49 7.13 -38.25
CA PRO A 401 2.79 6.47 -39.33
C PRO A 401 1.98 7.41 -40.23
N ALA A 402 1.26 8.38 -39.61
CA ALA A 402 0.47 9.36 -40.35
C ALA A 402 1.36 10.29 -41.20
N TRP A 403 2.50 10.71 -40.67
CA TRP A 403 3.47 11.50 -41.41
C TRP A 403 4.05 10.71 -42.59
N SER A 404 4.41 9.44 -42.38
CA SER A 404 4.89 8.54 -43.44
C SER A 404 3.84 8.39 -44.54
N ALA A 405 2.57 8.16 -44.19
CA ALA A 405 1.45 8.07 -45.14
C ALA A 405 1.28 9.36 -45.95
N SER A 406 1.43 10.53 -45.32
CA SER A 406 1.27 11.84 -45.97
C SER A 406 2.32 12.14 -47.04
N ARG A 407 3.48 11.47 -47.00
CA ARG A 407 4.61 11.63 -47.93
C ARG A 407 4.67 10.59 -49.03
N LEU A 408 3.71 9.67 -49.12
CA LEU A 408 3.66 8.69 -50.19
C LEU A 408 3.53 9.36 -51.55
N ASN A 409 4.41 8.96 -52.49
CA ASN A 409 4.34 9.42 -53.86
C ASN A 409 3.19 8.72 -54.61
N PRO A 410 2.23 9.45 -55.20
CA PRO A 410 1.08 8.84 -55.88
C PRO A 410 1.49 7.95 -57.04
N VAL A 411 2.58 8.28 -57.73
CA VAL A 411 3.09 7.48 -58.88
C VAL A 411 3.55 6.10 -58.41
N ASP A 412 4.33 6.05 -57.30
CA ASP A 412 4.82 4.79 -56.73
C ASP A 412 3.71 3.96 -56.09
N ALA A 413 2.67 4.64 -55.56
CA ALA A 413 1.52 4.00 -54.93
C ALA A 413 0.62 3.28 -55.97
N LEU A 414 0.58 3.73 -57.24
CA LEU A 414 -0.25 3.15 -58.28
C LEU A 414 0.53 2.17 -59.17
N ARG A 415 1.88 2.18 -59.13
CA ARG A 415 2.76 1.37 -60.00
C ARG A 415 3.04 -0.05 -59.48
N TYR A 416 2.91 -0.27 -58.17
CA TYR A 416 3.10 -1.60 -57.58
C TYR A 416 1.80 -2.42 -57.64
N GLU A 417 1.79 -3.39 -58.55
CA GLU A 417 0.91 -4.57 -58.47
C GLU A 417 1.52 -5.63 -57.57
#